data_a74b6b9e53f337fc84127678cdd7ad77
#
_entry.id   a74b6b9e53f337fc84127678cdd7ad77
#
_cell.length_a   1.000
_cell.length_b   1.000
_cell.length_c   1.000
_cell.angle_alpha   90.00
_cell.angle_beta   90.00
_cell.angle_gamma   90.00
#
_symmetry.space_group_name_H-M   'P 1'
#
loop_
_entity.id
_entity.type
_entity.pdbx_description
1 polymer ?
#
loop_
_entity_poly.entity_id
_entity_poly.type
_entity_poly.pdbx_seq_one_letter_code
_entity_poly.pdbx_strand_id
1 'polypeptide(L)'
;MVDNKVDNENPIEKPEFAVDPKLFGKWSYEGVECSDMSLAAYLQVKSVKQQVYVPYTAGRYQQRKFQKVQCPIVERLVNMIMISGGRNNGKKQLAMKIVKQTLELVHLLTGLNPLQVLVNALTFGGAREDSTRIGSGGVVRRQAVDVSPLRRVNQALYLIHKGAKESSFRSLKSIPECLADEIINAAKVSLTLLFKFCVGHWFKLLRRKEEGRNRESSQG
;
A
#
# COMPACT_ATOMS: atom_id res chain seq x y z
N MET A 1 -19.69 35.59 -44.41
CA MET A 1 -20.36 34.43 -43.79
C MET A 1 -19.43 33.25 -44.01
N VAL A 2 -18.72 32.85 -43.00
CA VAL A 2 -17.80 31.72 -43.07
C VAL A 2 -18.42 30.64 -42.17
N ASP A 3 -18.91 29.58 -42.83
CA ASP A 3 -19.55 28.46 -42.16
C ASP A 3 -18.46 27.61 -41.46
N ASN A 4 -18.40 27.72 -40.14
CA ASN A 4 -17.61 26.79 -39.31
C ASN A 4 -18.35 25.46 -39.28
N LYS A 5 -17.92 24.51 -40.10
CA LYS A 5 -18.24 23.11 -39.95
C LYS A 5 -17.52 22.60 -38.71
N VAL A 6 -18.26 22.36 -37.64
CA VAL A 6 -17.84 21.58 -36.50
C VAL A 6 -17.80 20.13 -36.97
N ASP A 7 -16.60 19.61 -37.18
CA ASP A 7 -16.37 18.20 -37.43
C ASP A 7 -16.73 17.42 -36.14
N ASN A 8 -17.90 16.76 -36.19
CA ASN A 8 -18.28 15.78 -35.17
C ASN A 8 -17.31 14.61 -35.29
N GLU A 9 -16.27 14.63 -34.45
CA GLU A 9 -15.44 13.46 -34.23
C GLU A 9 -16.33 12.36 -33.64
N ASN A 10 -16.68 11.38 -34.46
CA ASN A 10 -17.32 10.17 -34.03
C ASN A 10 -16.45 9.53 -32.91
N PRO A 11 -17.04 9.18 -31.76
CA PRO A 11 -16.29 8.47 -30.76
C PRO A 11 -15.74 7.17 -31.38
N ILE A 12 -14.45 7.02 -31.41
CA ILE A 12 -13.77 5.83 -31.91
C ILE A 12 -14.33 4.64 -31.13
N GLU A 13 -15.24 3.91 -31.77
CA GLU A 13 -15.80 2.68 -31.23
C GLU A 13 -14.63 1.72 -30.95
N LYS A 14 -14.44 1.40 -29.69
CA LYS A 14 -13.44 0.42 -29.29
C LYS A 14 -13.82 -0.91 -29.96
N PRO A 15 -12.91 -1.59 -30.66
CA PRO A 15 -13.23 -2.85 -31.29
C PRO A 15 -13.82 -3.81 -30.24
N GLU A 16 -14.94 -4.44 -30.54
CA GLU A 16 -15.72 -5.34 -29.66
C GLU A 16 -14.90 -6.49 -29.06
N PHE A 17 -13.71 -6.76 -29.57
CA PHE A 17 -12.80 -7.81 -29.11
C PHE A 17 -11.71 -7.33 -28.12
N ALA A 18 -11.73 -6.08 -27.69
CA ALA A 18 -10.79 -5.58 -26.69
C ALA A 18 -11.20 -6.07 -25.29
N VAL A 19 -10.91 -7.32 -25.00
CA VAL A 19 -11.02 -7.86 -23.63
C VAL A 19 -10.07 -7.06 -22.74
N ASP A 20 -10.62 -6.31 -21.79
CA ASP A 20 -9.82 -5.55 -20.83
C ASP A 20 -8.87 -6.47 -20.08
N PRO A 21 -7.55 -6.21 -20.10
CA PRO A 21 -6.60 -7.09 -19.45
C PRO A 21 -6.83 -7.11 -17.93
N LYS A 22 -7.13 -8.30 -17.41
CA LYS A 22 -7.29 -8.54 -15.97
C LYS A 22 -5.93 -8.72 -15.31
N LEU A 23 -5.74 -8.18 -14.12
CA LEU A 23 -4.52 -8.39 -13.35
C LEU A 23 -4.33 -9.88 -13.06
N PHE A 24 -3.18 -10.44 -13.40
CA PHE A 24 -2.86 -11.88 -13.36
C PHE A 24 -3.87 -12.78 -14.11
N GLY A 25 -4.67 -12.21 -15.01
CA GLY A 25 -5.74 -12.91 -15.72
C GLY A 25 -7.00 -13.20 -14.90
N LYS A 26 -7.05 -12.77 -13.66
CA LYS A 26 -8.14 -13.10 -12.72
C LYS A 26 -8.93 -11.85 -12.28
N TRP A 27 -8.25 -10.75 -11.93
CA TRP A 27 -8.86 -9.62 -11.23
C TRP A 27 -9.16 -8.47 -12.17
N SER A 28 -10.43 -8.02 -12.19
CA SER A 28 -10.83 -6.81 -12.91
C SER A 28 -10.40 -5.57 -12.15
N TYR A 29 -10.00 -4.54 -12.91
CA TYR A 29 -9.73 -3.21 -12.39
C TYR A 29 -10.98 -2.34 -12.28
N GLU A 30 -12.11 -2.81 -12.82
CA GLU A 30 -13.36 -2.09 -12.81
C GLU A 30 -14.06 -2.17 -11.46
N GLY A 31 -14.83 -1.15 -11.14
CA GLY A 31 -15.59 -1.10 -9.89
C GLY A 31 -14.73 -0.91 -8.63
N VAL A 32 -13.45 -0.56 -8.75
CA VAL A 32 -12.59 -0.27 -7.60
C VAL A 32 -12.66 1.22 -7.26
N GLU A 33 -13.24 1.52 -6.12
CA GLU A 33 -13.47 2.89 -5.66
C GLU A 33 -12.66 3.20 -4.39
N CYS A 34 -12.28 4.47 -4.24
CA CYS A 34 -11.62 4.97 -3.05
C CYS A 34 -12.61 5.82 -2.25
N SER A 35 -12.85 5.46 -1.00
CA SER A 35 -13.76 6.18 -0.10
C SER A 35 -13.24 7.56 0.33
N ASP A 36 -11.93 7.78 0.30
CA ASP A 36 -11.32 9.04 0.71
C ASP A 36 -10.96 9.89 -0.52
N MET A 37 -11.67 11.00 -0.72
CA MET A 37 -11.45 11.95 -1.82
C MET A 37 -10.01 12.49 -1.86
N SER A 38 -9.37 12.66 -0.71
CA SER A 38 -7.99 13.16 -0.62
C SER A 38 -6.96 12.18 -1.20
N LEU A 39 -7.26 10.89 -1.18
CA LEU A 39 -6.37 9.83 -1.65
C LEU A 39 -6.71 9.36 -3.08
N ALA A 40 -7.89 9.65 -3.59
CA ALA A 40 -8.36 9.16 -4.89
C ALA A 40 -7.38 9.47 -6.04
N ALA A 41 -6.82 10.68 -6.06
CA ALA A 41 -5.83 11.10 -7.06
C ALA A 41 -4.45 10.44 -6.88
N TYR A 42 -4.14 9.88 -5.71
CA TYR A 42 -2.85 9.29 -5.36
C TYR A 42 -2.84 7.76 -5.36
N LEU A 43 -4.03 7.15 -5.41
CA LEU A 43 -4.24 5.71 -5.52
C LEU A 43 -4.58 5.35 -6.96
N GLN A 44 -3.57 5.10 -7.77
CA GLN A 44 -3.79 4.61 -9.12
C GLN A 44 -3.95 3.09 -9.13
N VAL A 45 -5.19 2.65 -9.35
CA VAL A 45 -5.51 1.23 -9.52
C VAL A 45 -5.16 0.78 -10.93
N LYS A 46 -5.60 1.56 -11.93
CA LYS A 46 -5.32 1.32 -13.35
C LYS A 46 -4.04 2.04 -13.78
N SER A 47 -3.29 1.50 -14.70
CA SER A 47 -2.20 2.23 -15.35
C SER A 47 -2.77 3.33 -16.26
N VAL A 48 -2.14 4.51 -16.26
CA VAL A 48 -2.62 5.67 -17.08
C VAL A 48 -2.55 5.39 -18.58
N LYS A 49 -1.53 4.68 -19.02
CA LYS A 49 -1.26 4.48 -20.45
C LYS A 49 -1.87 3.20 -21.00
N GLN A 50 -1.73 2.11 -20.27
CA GLN A 50 -2.20 0.79 -20.69
C GLN A 50 -2.41 -0.09 -19.47
N GLN A 51 -3.47 -0.84 -19.46
CA GLN A 51 -3.69 -1.85 -18.42
C GLN A 51 -2.68 -2.97 -18.57
N VAL A 52 -2.18 -3.48 -17.46
CA VAL A 52 -1.06 -4.43 -17.43
C VAL A 52 -1.53 -5.74 -16.80
N TYR A 53 -1.26 -6.83 -17.50
CA TYR A 53 -1.54 -8.17 -17.02
C TYR A 53 -0.73 -8.54 -15.76
N VAL A 54 0.52 -8.08 -15.69
CA VAL A 54 1.44 -8.30 -14.56
C VAL A 54 1.81 -6.95 -13.97
N PRO A 55 1.98 -6.78 -12.64
CA PRO A 55 2.31 -5.50 -12.02
C PRO A 55 3.77 -5.09 -12.31
N TYR A 56 4.08 -4.89 -13.58
CA TYR A 56 5.38 -4.49 -14.08
C TYR A 56 5.23 -3.58 -15.30
N THR A 57 5.35 -2.28 -15.09
CA THR A 57 5.21 -1.28 -16.15
C THR A 57 6.54 -0.83 -16.74
N ALA A 58 7.69 -1.27 -16.21
CA ALA A 58 9.05 -0.81 -16.56
C ALA A 58 9.22 0.73 -16.50
N GLY A 59 8.32 1.44 -15.84
CA GLY A 59 8.29 2.89 -15.76
C GLY A 59 9.36 3.46 -14.83
N ARG A 60 9.97 4.59 -15.23
CA ARG A 60 10.93 5.34 -14.43
C ARG A 60 10.22 6.42 -13.61
N TYR A 61 9.51 6.03 -12.57
CA TYR A 61 8.66 6.93 -11.76
C TYR A 61 9.41 7.85 -10.78
N GLN A 62 10.73 7.75 -10.70
CA GLN A 62 11.52 8.56 -9.76
C GLN A 62 12.17 9.79 -10.41
N GLN A 63 12.09 9.96 -11.72
CA GLN A 63 12.77 11.06 -12.42
C GLN A 63 12.21 12.45 -12.09
N ARG A 64 10.90 12.55 -11.86
CA ARG A 64 10.23 13.81 -11.55
C ARG A 64 9.43 13.69 -10.24
N LYS A 65 9.26 14.84 -9.57
CA LYS A 65 8.40 14.91 -8.37
C LYS A 65 6.99 14.44 -8.69
N PHE A 66 6.37 13.74 -7.79
CA PHE A 66 5.01 13.17 -7.89
C PHE A 66 4.78 12.16 -9.02
N GLN A 67 5.73 11.89 -9.89
CA GLN A 67 5.55 10.93 -10.97
C GLN A 67 5.26 9.50 -10.46
N LYS A 68 5.74 9.14 -9.27
CA LYS A 68 5.43 7.85 -8.64
C LYS A 68 3.93 7.66 -8.30
N VAL A 69 3.13 8.71 -8.32
CA VAL A 69 1.67 8.62 -8.17
C VAL A 69 1.07 7.86 -9.33
N GLN A 70 1.61 8.02 -10.53
CA GLN A 70 1.14 7.34 -11.75
C GLN A 70 1.48 5.84 -11.77
N CYS A 71 2.30 5.36 -10.83
CA CYS A 71 2.62 3.94 -10.70
C CYS A 71 1.42 3.18 -10.12
N PRO A 72 0.96 2.08 -10.75
CA PRO A 72 -0.12 1.25 -10.22
C PRO A 72 0.15 0.82 -8.78
N ILE A 73 -0.88 0.83 -7.96
CA ILE A 73 -0.74 0.57 -6.52
C ILE A 73 -0.20 -0.83 -6.22
N VAL A 74 -0.59 -1.82 -7.02
CA VAL A 74 -0.09 -3.19 -6.87
C VAL A 74 1.41 -3.27 -7.19
N GLU A 75 1.90 -2.54 -8.21
CA GLU A 75 3.33 -2.46 -8.51
C GLU A 75 4.10 -1.76 -7.38
N ARG A 76 3.50 -0.73 -6.76
CA ARG A 76 4.11 -0.08 -5.59
C ARG A 76 4.24 -1.05 -4.41
N LEU A 77 3.23 -1.90 -4.17
CA LEU A 77 3.29 -2.95 -3.17
C LEU A 77 4.42 -3.96 -3.48
N VAL A 78 4.51 -4.44 -4.73
CA VAL A 78 5.59 -5.33 -5.18
C VAL A 78 6.97 -4.71 -4.94
N ASN A 79 7.14 -3.44 -5.30
CA ASN A 79 8.40 -2.73 -5.10
C ASN A 79 8.73 -2.57 -3.60
N MET A 80 7.73 -2.39 -2.74
CA MET A 80 7.93 -2.29 -1.29
C MET A 80 8.39 -3.62 -0.69
N ILE A 81 7.80 -4.74 -1.12
CA ILE A 81 8.21 -6.09 -0.69
C ILE A 81 9.66 -6.39 -1.11
N MET A 82 10.07 -5.95 -2.30
CA MET A 82 11.43 -6.13 -2.79
C MET A 82 12.48 -5.39 -1.93
N ILE A 83 12.16 -4.22 -1.38
CA ILE A 83 13.10 -3.37 -0.61
C ILE A 83 13.38 -3.93 0.80
N SER A 84 12.68 -4.93 1.25
CA SER A 84 12.77 -5.44 2.61
C SER A 84 14.15 -5.95 3.02
N GLY A 85 14.96 -5.09 3.62
CA GLY A 85 16.17 -5.48 4.36
C GLY A 85 17.41 -5.84 3.51
N GLY A 86 17.51 -5.37 2.29
CA GLY A 86 18.71 -5.45 1.45
C GLY A 86 18.93 -6.77 0.72
N ARG A 87 18.55 -7.91 1.28
CA ARG A 87 18.76 -9.24 0.66
C ARG A 87 17.86 -9.52 -0.54
N ASN A 88 16.72 -8.84 -0.65
CA ASN A 88 15.72 -9.06 -1.69
C ASN A 88 15.76 -7.98 -2.79
N ASN A 89 16.74 -7.08 -2.76
CA ASN A 89 16.92 -6.07 -3.79
C ASN A 89 17.12 -6.73 -5.16
N GLY A 90 16.36 -6.27 -6.16
CA GLY A 90 16.36 -6.82 -7.50
C GLY A 90 15.52 -8.09 -7.71
N LYS A 91 15.01 -8.74 -6.66
CA LYS A 91 14.18 -9.96 -6.76
C LYS A 91 12.70 -9.63 -7.03
N LYS A 92 12.42 -8.82 -8.05
CA LYS A 92 11.06 -8.36 -8.37
C LYS A 92 10.13 -9.52 -8.76
N GLN A 93 10.62 -10.51 -9.47
CA GLN A 93 9.81 -11.67 -9.86
C GLN A 93 9.33 -12.48 -8.65
N LEU A 94 10.18 -12.67 -7.64
CA LEU A 94 9.78 -13.31 -6.39
C LEU A 94 8.70 -12.49 -5.67
N ALA A 95 8.87 -11.17 -5.58
CA ALA A 95 7.88 -10.28 -4.98
C ALA A 95 6.53 -10.34 -5.73
N MET A 96 6.54 -10.40 -7.06
CA MET A 96 5.31 -10.58 -7.85
C MET A 96 4.59 -11.90 -7.57
N LYS A 97 5.35 -13.00 -7.43
CA LYS A 97 4.77 -14.30 -7.04
C LYS A 97 4.11 -14.25 -5.67
N ILE A 98 4.77 -13.61 -4.69
CA ILE A 98 4.22 -13.40 -3.35
C ILE A 98 2.90 -12.62 -3.43
N VAL A 99 2.89 -11.47 -4.14
CA VAL A 99 1.66 -10.65 -4.27
C VAL A 99 0.55 -11.41 -4.99
N LYS A 100 0.86 -12.19 -6.03
CA LYS A 100 -0.13 -13.03 -6.71
C LYS A 100 -0.81 -13.98 -5.74
N GLN A 101 -0.04 -14.74 -4.97
CA GLN A 101 -0.56 -15.67 -3.95
C GLN A 101 -1.35 -14.93 -2.86
N THR A 102 -0.86 -13.78 -2.41
CA THR A 102 -1.56 -12.93 -1.42
C THR A 102 -2.94 -12.51 -1.91
N LEU A 103 -3.07 -12.03 -3.16
CA LEU A 103 -4.36 -11.61 -3.70
C LEU A 103 -5.32 -12.80 -3.85
N GLU A 104 -4.82 -13.98 -4.19
CA GLU A 104 -5.62 -15.22 -4.23
C GLU A 104 -6.15 -15.57 -2.84
N LEU A 105 -5.31 -15.51 -1.81
CA LEU A 105 -5.70 -15.78 -0.42
C LEU A 105 -6.71 -14.73 0.10
N VAL A 106 -6.49 -13.44 -0.19
CA VAL A 106 -7.44 -12.39 0.18
C VAL A 106 -8.81 -12.65 -0.43
N HIS A 107 -8.87 -13.06 -1.69
CA HIS A 107 -10.14 -13.41 -2.34
C HIS A 107 -10.81 -14.61 -1.69
N LEU A 108 -10.06 -15.67 -1.42
CA LEU A 108 -10.60 -16.88 -0.78
C LEU A 108 -11.17 -16.59 0.62
N LEU A 109 -10.53 -15.71 1.38
CA LEU A 109 -10.94 -15.39 2.76
C LEU A 109 -12.06 -14.34 2.84
N THR A 110 -12.16 -13.43 1.85
CA THR A 110 -13.13 -12.33 1.89
C THR A 110 -14.28 -12.46 0.90
N GLY A 111 -14.10 -13.23 -0.17
CA GLY A 111 -15.07 -13.32 -1.29
C GLY A 111 -15.14 -12.05 -2.15
N LEU A 112 -14.42 -10.99 -1.80
CA LEU A 112 -14.44 -9.70 -2.49
C LEU A 112 -13.33 -9.59 -3.54
N ASN A 113 -13.41 -8.52 -4.38
CA ASN A 113 -12.30 -8.19 -5.27
C ASN A 113 -11.07 -7.76 -4.43
N PRO A 114 -9.93 -8.49 -4.50
CA PRO A 114 -8.77 -8.21 -3.68
C PRO A 114 -8.16 -6.83 -3.92
N LEU A 115 -8.37 -6.24 -5.10
CA LEU A 115 -7.94 -4.87 -5.39
C LEU A 115 -8.72 -3.86 -4.54
N GLN A 116 -10.03 -4.06 -4.35
CA GLN A 116 -10.85 -3.22 -3.49
C GLN A 116 -10.43 -3.35 -2.02
N VAL A 117 -10.17 -4.57 -1.56
CA VAL A 117 -9.69 -4.81 -0.19
C VAL A 117 -8.34 -4.11 0.04
N LEU A 118 -7.43 -4.17 -0.93
CA LEU A 118 -6.14 -3.47 -0.86
C LEU A 118 -6.33 -1.95 -0.81
N VAL A 119 -7.20 -1.36 -1.63
CA VAL A 119 -7.48 0.08 -1.61
C VAL A 119 -8.04 0.50 -0.26
N ASN A 120 -8.98 -0.25 0.29
CA ASN A 120 -9.54 0.01 1.62
C ASN A 120 -8.46 -0.08 2.71
N ALA A 121 -7.61 -1.10 2.66
CA ALA A 121 -6.50 -1.26 3.59
C ALA A 121 -5.54 -0.06 3.57
N LEU A 122 -5.26 0.50 2.40
CA LEU A 122 -4.38 1.66 2.26
C LEU A 122 -5.05 2.97 2.71
N THR A 123 -6.35 3.10 2.47
CA THR A 123 -7.13 4.26 2.89
C THR A 123 -7.18 4.36 4.41
N PHE A 124 -7.41 3.24 5.09
CA PHE A 124 -7.48 3.20 6.56
C PHE A 124 -6.10 3.08 7.23
N GLY A 125 -5.11 2.45 6.59
CA GLY A 125 -3.78 2.22 7.16
C GLY A 125 -2.87 3.45 7.23
N GLY A 126 -3.20 4.54 6.52
CA GLY A 126 -2.40 5.76 6.49
C GLY A 126 -2.77 6.75 7.59
N ALA A 127 -1.81 7.16 8.42
CA ALA A 127 -2.03 8.19 9.42
C ALA A 127 -2.39 9.53 8.79
N ARG A 128 -3.40 10.22 9.33
CA ARG A 128 -3.81 11.58 8.89
C ARG A 128 -2.92 12.65 9.48
N GLU A 129 -2.49 12.44 10.70
CA GLU A 129 -1.62 13.36 11.45
C GLU A 129 -0.37 12.63 11.94
N ASP A 130 0.73 13.35 12.04
CA ASP A 130 2.01 12.86 12.56
C ASP A 130 2.64 13.93 13.44
N SER A 131 3.51 13.53 14.38
CA SER A 131 4.20 14.46 15.25
C SER A 131 5.55 14.86 14.68
N THR A 132 5.77 16.15 14.54
CA THR A 132 7.09 16.69 14.20
C THR A 132 7.76 17.34 15.41
N ARG A 133 9.08 17.42 15.35
CA ARG A 133 9.88 18.11 16.37
C ARG A 133 10.10 19.55 15.95
N ILE A 134 9.68 20.48 16.80
CA ILE A 134 9.91 21.91 16.61
C ILE A 134 10.71 22.41 17.80
N GLY A 135 11.78 23.14 17.55
CA GLY A 135 12.58 23.80 18.58
C GLY A 135 14.00 24.09 18.12
N SER A 136 14.54 25.18 18.61
CA SER A 136 15.95 25.55 18.55
C SER A 136 16.47 25.78 19.98
N GLY A 137 17.77 25.66 20.20
CA GLY A 137 18.38 25.94 21.49
C GLY A 137 18.16 24.88 22.59
N GLY A 138 18.08 23.59 22.25
CA GLY A 138 18.07 22.49 23.24
C GLY A 138 16.70 22.06 23.74
N VAL A 139 15.64 22.87 23.53
CA VAL A 139 14.27 22.51 23.92
C VAL A 139 13.52 21.93 22.71
N VAL A 140 13.24 20.65 22.74
CA VAL A 140 12.49 19.97 21.68
C VAL A 140 11.02 19.85 22.09
N ARG A 141 10.15 20.54 21.35
CA ARG A 141 8.70 20.43 21.49
C ARG A 141 8.13 19.60 20.34
N ARG A 142 7.19 18.71 20.63
CA ARG A 142 6.46 17.96 19.61
C ARG A 142 5.17 18.68 19.24
N GLN A 143 4.92 18.83 17.95
CA GLN A 143 3.68 19.40 17.43
C GLN A 143 3.03 18.43 16.45
N ALA A 144 1.71 18.29 16.50
CA ALA A 144 0.94 17.56 15.52
C ALA A 144 0.87 18.36 14.22
N VAL A 145 1.09 17.68 13.08
CA VAL A 145 0.99 18.25 11.74
C VAL A 145 0.27 17.28 10.83
N ASP A 146 -0.46 17.81 9.84
CA ASP A 146 -1.15 17.02 8.84
C ASP A 146 -0.15 16.32 7.91
N VAL A 147 -0.47 15.10 7.53
CA VAL A 147 0.35 14.29 6.62
C VAL A 147 -0.16 14.43 5.20
N SER A 148 0.76 14.68 4.25
CA SER A 148 0.41 14.76 2.83
C SER A 148 -0.15 13.42 2.32
N PRO A 149 -1.11 13.43 1.37
CA PRO A 149 -1.74 12.20 0.86
C PRO A 149 -0.73 11.20 0.29
N LEU A 150 0.27 11.66 -0.43
CA LEU A 150 1.33 10.80 -0.97
C LEU A 150 2.14 10.10 0.14
N ARG A 151 2.41 10.79 1.25
CA ARG A 151 3.10 10.23 2.41
C ARG A 151 2.21 9.22 3.12
N ARG A 152 0.90 9.49 3.24
CA ARG A 152 -0.08 8.55 3.81
C ARG A 152 -0.06 7.20 3.09
N VAL A 153 -0.16 7.21 1.74
CA VAL A 153 -0.12 5.98 0.94
C VAL A 153 1.21 5.24 1.10
N ASN A 154 2.34 5.97 1.09
CA ASN A 154 3.65 5.35 1.29
C ASN A 154 3.80 4.72 2.68
N GLN A 155 3.32 5.41 3.70
CA GLN A 155 3.36 4.94 5.09
C GLN A 155 2.48 3.71 5.29
N ALA A 156 1.26 3.70 4.72
CA ALA A 156 0.37 2.54 4.77
C ALA A 156 1.02 1.30 4.13
N LEU A 157 1.56 1.43 2.92
CA LEU A 157 2.29 0.35 2.25
C LEU A 157 3.46 -0.18 3.07
N TYR A 158 4.24 0.75 3.67
CA TYR A 158 5.38 0.39 4.50
C TYR A 158 4.97 -0.38 5.76
N LEU A 159 3.89 0.07 6.44
CA LEU A 159 3.41 -0.56 7.67
C LEU A 159 2.85 -1.96 7.42
N ILE A 160 2.03 -2.13 6.38
CA ILE A 160 1.48 -3.44 5.98
C ILE A 160 2.63 -4.41 5.66
N HIS A 161 3.59 -3.97 4.84
CA HIS A 161 4.73 -4.82 4.51
C HIS A 161 5.59 -5.16 5.74
N LYS A 162 5.85 -4.18 6.62
CA LYS A 162 6.64 -4.39 7.84
C LYS A 162 5.95 -5.34 8.79
N GLY A 163 4.63 -5.21 8.98
CA GLY A 163 3.83 -6.12 9.79
C GLY A 163 3.89 -7.55 9.27
N ALA A 164 3.67 -7.75 7.97
CA ALA A 164 3.76 -9.06 7.34
C ALA A 164 5.16 -9.70 7.47
N LYS A 165 6.23 -8.91 7.34
CA LYS A 165 7.59 -9.38 7.52
C LYS A 165 7.87 -9.82 8.97
N GLU A 166 7.44 -9.02 9.95
CA GLU A 166 7.64 -9.33 11.37
C GLU A 166 6.83 -10.55 11.80
N SER A 167 5.60 -10.71 11.30
CA SER A 167 4.74 -11.85 11.61
C SER A 167 5.20 -13.14 10.94
N SER A 168 5.83 -13.06 9.76
CA SER A 168 6.38 -14.24 9.07
C SER A 168 7.72 -14.73 9.63
N PHE A 169 8.40 -13.90 10.42
CA PHE A 169 9.69 -14.28 10.99
C PHE A 169 9.53 -15.34 12.08
N ARG A 170 10.18 -16.50 11.91
CA ARG A 170 10.07 -17.68 12.81
C ARG A 170 8.63 -18.19 12.98
N SER A 171 7.77 -17.97 12.02
CA SER A 171 6.40 -18.47 11.99
C SER A 171 6.29 -19.68 11.06
N LEU A 172 5.29 -20.53 11.31
CA LEU A 172 4.90 -21.61 10.40
C LEU A 172 4.16 -21.07 9.17
N LYS A 173 3.58 -19.85 9.27
CA LYS A 173 2.89 -19.18 8.18
C LYS A 173 3.88 -18.64 7.16
N SER A 174 3.56 -18.79 5.89
CA SER A 174 4.32 -18.22 4.78
C SER A 174 4.13 -16.70 4.67
N ILE A 175 5.06 -16.00 4.00
CA ILE A 175 4.96 -14.54 3.77
C ILE A 175 3.64 -14.14 3.07
N PRO A 176 3.14 -14.83 2.02
CA PRO A 176 1.87 -14.49 1.39
C PRO A 176 0.67 -14.58 2.34
N GLU A 177 0.65 -15.57 3.23
CA GLU A 177 -0.42 -15.73 4.22
C GLU A 177 -0.40 -14.60 5.25
N CYS A 178 0.77 -14.29 5.82
CA CYS A 178 0.91 -13.17 6.75
C CYS A 178 0.54 -11.83 6.11
N LEU A 179 0.92 -11.63 4.84
CA LEU A 179 0.57 -10.42 4.10
C LEU A 179 -0.93 -10.32 3.81
N ALA A 180 -1.59 -11.45 3.52
CA ALA A 180 -3.04 -11.48 3.34
C ALA A 180 -3.77 -11.14 4.64
N ASP A 181 -3.36 -11.74 5.76
CA ASP A 181 -3.90 -11.44 7.08
C ASP A 181 -3.76 -9.93 7.42
N GLU A 182 -2.59 -9.34 7.18
CA GLU A 182 -2.36 -7.91 7.43
C GLU A 182 -3.21 -7.00 6.55
N ILE A 183 -3.38 -7.32 5.27
CA ILE A 183 -4.24 -6.55 4.34
C ILE A 183 -5.69 -6.64 4.78
N ILE A 184 -6.18 -7.83 5.12
CA ILE A 184 -7.57 -8.04 5.57
C ILE A 184 -7.82 -7.31 6.89
N ASN A 185 -6.88 -7.40 7.82
CA ASN A 185 -6.98 -6.71 9.10
C ASN A 185 -6.95 -5.19 8.91
N ALA A 186 -6.09 -4.66 8.04
CA ALA A 186 -6.05 -3.24 7.72
C ALA A 186 -7.33 -2.76 7.01
N ALA A 187 -7.96 -3.58 6.18
CA ALA A 187 -9.20 -3.24 5.49
C ALA A 187 -10.44 -3.28 6.41
N LYS A 188 -10.44 -4.14 7.44
CA LYS A 188 -11.54 -4.27 8.40
C LYS A 188 -11.55 -3.18 9.48
N VAL A 189 -10.58 -2.28 9.47
CA VAL A 189 -10.38 -1.36 10.58
C VAL A 189 -11.58 -0.47 10.85
N SER A 190 -12.22 -0.77 11.95
CA SER A 190 -12.78 0.22 12.86
C SER A 190 -11.64 0.92 13.62
N LEU A 191 -11.86 2.14 14.05
CA LEU A 191 -10.94 3.07 14.75
C LEU A 191 -9.98 2.46 15.82
N THR A 192 -10.29 1.30 16.37
CA THR A 192 -9.52 0.61 17.41
C THR A 192 -8.17 0.05 16.94
N LEU A 193 -8.00 -0.26 15.66
CA LEU A 193 -6.75 -0.82 15.13
C LEU A 193 -5.75 0.25 14.67
N LEU A 194 -6.19 1.43 14.25
CA LEU A 194 -5.32 2.59 14.02
C LEU A 194 -4.55 2.94 15.31
N PHE A 195 -5.24 2.86 16.45
CA PHE A 195 -4.62 3.05 17.77
C PHE A 195 -3.66 1.89 18.11
N LYS A 196 -4.01 0.65 17.77
CA LYS A 196 -3.19 -0.54 18.02
C LYS A 196 -1.94 -0.60 17.13
N PHE A 197 -1.99 -0.09 15.90
CA PHE A 197 -0.86 -0.08 14.96
C PHE A 197 0.17 0.99 15.31
N CYS A 198 -0.28 2.20 15.65
CA CYS A 198 0.61 3.24 16.21
C CYS A 198 1.10 2.89 17.62
N VAL A 199 0.23 2.32 18.46
CA VAL A 199 0.52 1.93 19.83
C VAL A 199 1.21 0.56 19.90
N GLY A 200 0.95 -0.36 18.96
CA GLY A 200 1.57 -1.69 18.94
C GLY A 200 3.09 -1.65 18.74
N HIS A 201 3.60 -0.73 17.96
CA HIS A 201 5.05 -0.50 17.87
C HIS A 201 5.61 0.16 19.14
N TRP A 202 4.84 1.06 19.74
CA TRP A 202 5.16 1.67 21.03
C TRP A 202 5.09 0.65 22.18
N PHE A 203 4.09 -0.23 22.20
CA PHE A 203 3.93 -1.29 23.20
C PHE A 203 5.03 -2.37 23.10
N LYS A 204 5.47 -2.75 21.88
CA LYS A 204 6.63 -3.64 21.72
C LYS A 204 7.94 -3.00 22.20
N LEU A 205 8.11 -1.68 22.00
CA LEU A 205 9.25 -0.95 22.53
C LEU A 205 9.20 -0.81 24.06
N LEU A 206 8.01 -0.61 24.63
CA LEU A 206 7.83 -0.58 26.09
C LEU A 206 8.05 -1.96 26.70
N ARG A 207 7.50 -3.03 26.10
CA ARG A 207 7.72 -4.41 26.57
C ARG A 207 9.20 -4.77 26.53
N ARG A 208 9.95 -4.44 25.49
CA ARG A 208 11.40 -4.66 25.44
C ARG A 208 12.16 -3.89 26.51
N LYS A 209 11.71 -2.67 26.84
CA LYS A 209 12.30 -1.89 27.95
C LYS A 209 11.97 -2.46 29.33
N GLU A 210 10.80 -3.06 29.50
CA GLU A 210 10.40 -3.74 30.73
C GLU A 210 11.11 -5.08 30.90
N GLU A 211 11.23 -5.86 29.82
CA GLU A 211 12.01 -7.12 29.82
C GLU A 211 13.51 -6.85 30.05
N GLY A 212 14.06 -5.74 29.54
CA GLY A 212 15.43 -5.30 29.83
C GLY A 212 15.62 -4.93 31.29
N ARG A 213 14.70 -4.15 31.88
CA ARG A 213 14.76 -3.77 33.32
C ARG A 213 14.62 -4.96 34.26
N ASN A 214 13.75 -5.92 33.92
CA ASN A 214 13.56 -7.12 34.71
C ASN A 214 14.79 -8.07 34.66
N ARG A 215 15.58 -8.01 33.59
CA ARG A 215 16.86 -8.76 33.52
C ARG A 215 17.96 -8.11 34.33
N GLU A 216 18.01 -6.79 34.38
CA GLU A 216 18.97 -6.05 35.20
C GLU A 216 18.67 -6.19 36.71
N SER A 217 17.38 -6.23 37.06
CA SER A 217 16.95 -6.44 38.47
C SER A 217 17.10 -7.89 38.98
N SER A 218 17.27 -8.87 38.08
CA SER A 218 17.48 -10.28 38.44
C SER A 218 18.97 -10.70 38.49
N GLN A 219 19.88 -9.78 38.16
CA GLN A 219 21.34 -10.00 38.19
C GLN A 219 22.04 -9.19 39.31
N GLY A 220 21.32 -8.47 40.13
CA GLY A 220 21.77 -7.78 41.33
C GLY A 220 21.16 -8.41 42.58
#